data_fcef73e7bad9f750655fa365799ff3a8
#
_entry.id   fcef73e7bad9f750655fa365799ff3a8
#
_cell.length_a   1.000
_cell.length_b   1.000
_cell.length_c   1.000
_cell.angle_alpha   90.00
_cell.angle_beta   90.00
_cell.angle_gamma   90.00
#
_symmetry.space_group_name_H-M   'P 1'
#
loop_
_entity.id
_entity.type
_entity.pdbx_description
1 polymer ?
#
loop_
_entity_poly.entity_id
_entity_poly.type
_entity_poly.pdbx_seq_one_letter_code
_entity_poly.pdbx_strand_id
1 'polypeptide(L)'
;MIIVEPRPKVVTFGDVPGGGVFIFARRLDDVEKTFVAMRVGDADKTPGLLVLSDGPRPAGRSPVWSEAAVRNKPLLLLENVGVELGLPITAGATISGDDGKDLSIVLLQSERAYIVASNESTSFWFDIETGSVVGADYNSLRAAFGRWRVVVDRPGAARQVVCDVVAGAPKP
;
A
#
# COMPACT_ATOMS: atom_id res chain seq x y z
N MET A 1 3.73 35.77 -10.81
CA MET A 1 3.98 34.37 -11.21
C MET A 1 3.22 33.50 -10.21
N ILE A 2 2.11 32.90 -10.63
CA ILE A 2 1.31 32.03 -9.76
C ILE A 2 1.88 30.63 -9.95
N ILE A 3 2.53 30.10 -8.92
CA ILE A 3 2.95 28.69 -8.89
C ILE A 3 1.68 27.89 -8.60
N VAL A 4 1.10 27.30 -9.63
CA VAL A 4 0.01 26.33 -9.48
C VAL A 4 0.69 25.00 -9.12
N GLU A 5 0.94 24.79 -7.84
CA GLU A 5 1.22 23.43 -7.38
C GLU A 5 -0.05 22.59 -7.57
N PRO A 6 0.03 21.37 -8.12
CA PRO A 6 -1.12 20.48 -8.10
C PRO A 6 -1.51 20.26 -6.64
N ARG A 7 -2.61 20.86 -6.21
CA ARG A 7 -3.12 20.68 -4.86
C ARG A 7 -3.62 19.24 -4.76
N PRO A 8 -3.27 18.50 -3.71
CA PRO A 8 -3.83 17.17 -3.51
C PRO A 8 -5.36 17.29 -3.52
N LYS A 9 -6.00 16.39 -4.25
CA LYS A 9 -7.45 16.38 -4.38
C LYS A 9 -8.09 15.83 -3.12
N VAL A 10 -8.94 16.62 -2.47
CA VAL A 10 -9.75 16.14 -1.35
C VAL A 10 -10.94 15.35 -1.91
N VAL A 11 -11.07 14.10 -1.49
CA VAL A 11 -12.09 13.16 -1.98
C VAL A 11 -12.71 12.39 -0.83
N THR A 12 -13.81 11.69 -1.11
CA THR A 12 -14.35 10.64 -0.21
C THR A 12 -13.79 9.28 -0.63
N PHE A 13 -13.91 8.27 0.23
CA PHE A 13 -13.40 6.94 -0.07
C PHE A 13 -14.03 6.33 -1.33
N GLY A 14 -15.31 6.61 -1.58
CA GLY A 14 -16.01 6.16 -2.78
C GLY A 14 -15.41 6.67 -4.08
N ASP A 15 -14.80 7.85 -4.05
CA ASP A 15 -14.20 8.52 -5.22
C ASP A 15 -12.74 8.10 -5.47
N VAL A 16 -12.10 7.38 -4.55
CA VAL A 16 -10.74 6.85 -4.75
C VAL A 16 -10.82 5.68 -5.73
N PRO A 17 -10.08 5.69 -6.84
CA PRO A 17 -10.05 4.53 -7.75
C PRO A 17 -9.40 3.30 -7.08
N GLY A 18 -9.72 2.09 -7.56
CA GLY A 18 -9.00 0.88 -7.15
C GLY A 18 -7.50 1.04 -7.41
N GLY A 19 -6.65 0.63 -6.48
CA GLY A 19 -5.20 0.90 -6.52
C GLY A 19 -4.81 2.35 -6.21
N GLY A 20 -5.78 3.27 -6.09
CA GLY A 20 -5.50 4.67 -5.76
C GLY A 20 -4.92 4.83 -4.36
N VAL A 21 -3.85 5.64 -4.26
CA VAL A 21 -3.15 5.91 -3.01
C VAL A 21 -3.62 7.24 -2.43
N PHE A 22 -3.88 7.26 -1.15
CA PHE A 22 -4.39 8.44 -0.46
C PHE A 22 -3.82 8.57 0.95
N ILE A 23 -3.89 9.79 1.50
CA ILE A 23 -3.49 10.11 2.87
C ILE A 23 -4.73 10.43 3.68
N PHE A 24 -4.78 9.95 4.92
CA PHE A 24 -5.82 10.29 5.88
C PHE A 24 -5.28 10.42 7.30
N ALA A 25 -5.98 11.19 8.13
CA ALA A 25 -5.69 11.30 9.54
C ALA A 25 -6.66 10.46 10.39
N ARG A 26 -6.16 9.82 11.41
CA ARG A 26 -6.97 9.09 12.40
C ARG A 26 -6.40 9.27 13.80
N ARG A 27 -7.29 9.48 14.76
CA ARG A 27 -6.93 9.52 16.18
C ARG A 27 -6.80 8.08 16.71
N LEU A 28 -5.64 7.77 17.24
CA LEU A 28 -5.35 6.51 17.93
C LEU A 28 -4.72 6.86 19.29
N ASP A 29 -5.24 6.28 20.37
CA ASP A 29 -4.73 6.50 21.72
C ASP A 29 -4.55 8.01 22.05
N ASP A 30 -5.57 8.81 21.74
CA ASP A 30 -5.61 10.26 21.91
C ASP A 30 -4.59 11.07 21.08
N VAL A 31 -3.84 10.44 20.20
CA VAL A 31 -2.90 11.10 19.28
C VAL A 31 -3.44 11.03 17.85
N GLU A 32 -3.45 12.17 17.15
CA GLU A 32 -3.76 12.21 15.73
C GLU A 32 -2.55 11.71 14.94
N LYS A 33 -2.76 10.71 14.07
CA LYS A 33 -1.75 10.11 13.23
C LYS A 33 -2.17 10.17 11.77
N THR A 34 -1.19 10.39 10.91
CA THR A 34 -1.37 10.41 9.46
C THR A 34 -0.96 9.06 8.88
N PHE A 35 -1.78 8.53 8.00
CA PHE A 35 -1.58 7.25 7.33
C PHE A 35 -1.56 7.43 5.83
N VAL A 36 -0.73 6.65 5.16
CA VAL A 36 -0.75 6.43 3.71
C VAL A 36 -1.40 5.08 3.46
N ALA A 37 -2.38 5.02 2.58
CA ALA A 37 -3.08 3.79 2.25
C ALA A 37 -3.40 3.70 0.76
N MET A 38 -3.62 2.47 0.30
CA MET A 38 -4.10 2.16 -1.05
C MET A 38 -5.51 1.57 -0.96
N ARG A 39 -6.43 2.01 -1.82
CA ARG A 39 -7.74 1.36 -1.93
C ARG A 39 -7.60 -0.02 -2.55
N VAL A 40 -8.14 -1.02 -1.87
CA VAL A 40 -8.09 -2.43 -2.29
C VAL A 40 -9.49 -3.06 -2.26
N GLY A 41 -9.64 -4.19 -2.93
CA GLY A 41 -10.87 -4.98 -3.01
C GLY A 41 -11.41 -5.05 -4.44
N ASP A 42 -12.13 -6.13 -4.73
CA ASP A 42 -12.86 -6.32 -5.99
C ASP A 42 -14.19 -5.58 -5.97
N ALA A 43 -14.76 -5.32 -7.18
CA ALA A 43 -16.03 -4.64 -7.34
C ALA A 43 -17.20 -5.35 -6.58
N ASP A 44 -17.11 -6.66 -6.42
CA ASP A 44 -18.12 -7.51 -5.76
C ASP A 44 -17.82 -7.77 -4.29
N LYS A 45 -16.71 -7.30 -3.76
CA LYS A 45 -16.32 -7.43 -2.35
C LYS A 45 -16.33 -6.08 -1.66
N THR A 46 -16.57 -6.10 -0.37
CA THR A 46 -16.52 -4.89 0.44
C THR A 46 -15.15 -4.22 0.25
N PRO A 47 -15.12 -2.98 -0.26
CA PRO A 47 -13.86 -2.28 -0.46
C PRO A 47 -13.17 -2.03 0.87
N GLY A 48 -11.84 -2.13 0.85
CA GLY A 48 -10.98 -1.94 2.00
C GLY A 48 -9.82 -1.01 1.68
N LEU A 49 -8.98 -0.79 2.66
CA LEU A 49 -7.75 -0.04 2.50
C LEU A 49 -6.56 -0.82 3.03
N LEU A 50 -5.50 -0.86 2.26
CA LEU A 50 -4.21 -1.41 2.63
C LEU A 50 -3.34 -0.27 3.17
N VAL A 51 -3.02 -0.32 4.47
CA VAL A 51 -2.19 0.70 5.13
C VAL A 51 -0.73 0.46 4.78
N LEU A 52 -0.11 1.42 4.12
CA LEU A 52 1.27 1.36 3.61
C LEU A 52 2.29 2.02 4.53
N SER A 53 1.87 3.01 5.32
CA SER A 53 2.78 3.74 6.22
C SER A 53 3.12 2.96 7.48
N ASP A 54 4.32 3.18 8.01
CA ASP A 54 4.82 2.63 9.28
C ASP A 54 4.16 3.25 10.53
N GLY A 55 2.89 3.58 10.47
CA GLY A 55 2.17 3.91 11.69
C GLY A 55 2.27 2.74 12.67
N PRO A 56 2.27 2.98 14.00
CA PRO A 56 2.25 1.89 14.96
C PRO A 56 1.04 1.03 14.68
N ARG A 57 1.30 -0.14 14.09
CA ARG A 57 0.29 -1.17 13.95
C ARG A 57 0.07 -1.72 15.35
N PRO A 58 -1.15 -1.67 15.89
CA PRO A 58 -1.43 -2.39 17.11
C PRO A 58 -1.01 -3.85 16.88
N ALA A 59 -0.23 -4.41 17.78
CA ALA A 59 0.21 -5.80 17.70
C ALA A 59 -0.98 -6.71 17.33
N GLY A 60 -0.81 -7.56 16.31
CA GLY A 60 -1.80 -8.52 15.86
C GLY A 60 -2.88 -7.99 14.89
N ARG A 61 -2.75 -6.78 14.32
CA ARG A 61 -3.71 -6.30 13.32
C ARG A 61 -3.17 -6.40 11.89
N SER A 62 -4.05 -6.88 11.00
CA SER A 62 -3.85 -6.88 9.55
C SER A 62 -3.54 -5.47 9.02
N PRO A 63 -2.65 -5.30 8.04
CA PRO A 63 -2.48 -4.05 7.32
C PRO A 63 -3.71 -3.69 6.47
N VAL A 64 -4.64 -4.62 6.28
CA VAL A 64 -5.90 -4.38 5.56
C VAL A 64 -6.98 -3.97 6.54
N TRP A 65 -7.52 -2.77 6.35
CA TRP A 65 -8.57 -2.21 7.17
C TRP A 65 -9.88 -2.13 6.38
N SER A 66 -10.99 -2.21 7.09
CA SER A 66 -12.32 -1.92 6.52
C SER A 66 -12.45 -0.44 6.15
N GLU A 67 -13.26 -0.15 5.12
CA GLU A 67 -13.62 1.23 4.74
C GLU A 67 -14.20 2.05 5.90
N ALA A 68 -14.79 1.40 6.90
CA ALA A 68 -15.32 2.06 8.10
C ALA A 68 -14.25 2.91 8.82
N ALA A 69 -12.97 2.60 8.65
CA ALA A 69 -11.87 3.38 9.23
C ALA A 69 -11.78 4.81 8.67
N VAL A 70 -12.28 5.01 7.45
CA VAL A 70 -12.21 6.28 6.70
C VAL A 70 -13.57 6.80 6.26
N ARG A 71 -14.66 6.13 6.65
CA ARG A 71 -16.03 6.52 6.28
C ARG A 71 -16.28 7.97 6.74
N ASN A 72 -16.81 8.78 5.82
CA ASN A 72 -17.12 10.19 6.04
C ASN A 72 -15.91 11.08 6.42
N LYS A 73 -14.69 10.63 6.13
CA LYS A 73 -13.48 11.43 6.34
C LYS A 73 -13.01 12.03 5.03
N PRO A 74 -12.48 13.26 5.05
CA PRO A 74 -11.77 13.80 3.90
C PRO A 74 -10.46 13.03 3.71
N LEU A 75 -10.20 12.59 2.47
CA LEU A 75 -8.98 11.91 2.06
C LEU A 75 -8.21 12.79 1.08
N LEU A 76 -6.90 12.80 1.18
CA LEU A 76 -6.04 13.45 0.19
C LEU A 76 -5.60 12.41 -0.84
N LEU A 77 -6.25 12.40 -2.00
CA LEU A 77 -5.87 11.54 -3.12
C LEU A 77 -4.55 12.02 -3.71
N LEU A 78 -3.58 11.11 -3.84
CA LEU A 78 -2.30 11.38 -4.46
C LEU A 78 -2.39 11.10 -5.97
N GLU A 79 -1.89 12.03 -6.77
CA GLU A 79 -1.77 11.90 -8.22
C GLU A 79 -0.32 11.59 -8.61
N ASN A 80 -0.12 10.94 -9.76
CA ASN A 80 1.21 10.57 -10.28
C ASN A 80 2.04 9.75 -9.27
N VAL A 81 1.38 8.81 -8.61
CA VAL A 81 2.02 7.92 -7.65
C VAL A 81 2.83 6.87 -8.39
N GLY A 82 4.06 6.65 -7.95
CA GLY A 82 4.93 5.58 -8.39
C GLY A 82 5.46 4.77 -7.21
N VAL A 83 6.10 3.67 -7.53
CA VAL A 83 6.78 2.81 -6.57
C VAL A 83 8.26 2.73 -6.93
N GLU A 84 9.13 3.06 -5.99
CA GLU A 84 10.57 2.79 -6.09
C GLU A 84 10.91 1.51 -5.35
N LEU A 85 11.50 0.55 -6.06
CA LEU A 85 11.91 -0.73 -5.50
C LEU A 85 13.33 -0.62 -4.92
N GLY A 86 13.54 -1.22 -3.76
CA GLY A 86 14.86 -1.40 -3.16
C GLY A 86 15.60 -2.58 -3.77
N LEU A 87 16.49 -3.20 -3.00
CA LEU A 87 17.16 -4.41 -3.43
C LEU A 87 16.19 -5.60 -3.41
N PRO A 88 16.25 -6.48 -4.42
CA PRO A 88 15.43 -7.68 -4.45
C PRO A 88 15.79 -8.62 -3.28
N ILE A 89 14.82 -9.31 -2.75
CA ILE A 89 15.04 -10.42 -1.85
C ILE A 89 15.69 -11.54 -2.69
N THR A 90 16.86 -12.02 -2.24
CA THR A 90 17.65 -13.00 -3.01
C THR A 90 16.83 -14.26 -3.31
N ALA A 91 16.98 -14.77 -4.54
CA ALA A 91 16.35 -16.03 -4.97
C ALA A 91 16.68 -17.16 -3.98
N GLY A 92 15.66 -17.78 -3.41
CA GLY A 92 15.79 -18.83 -2.37
C GLY A 92 15.11 -18.45 -1.03
N ALA A 93 14.81 -17.19 -0.77
CA ALA A 93 13.92 -16.82 0.31
C ALA A 93 12.49 -17.19 -0.12
N THR A 94 11.96 -18.26 0.42
CA THR A 94 10.55 -18.61 0.23
C THR A 94 9.71 -17.48 0.78
N ILE A 95 8.93 -16.83 -0.08
CA ILE A 95 7.89 -15.89 0.37
C ILE A 95 6.76 -16.77 0.89
N SER A 96 6.92 -17.31 2.08
CA SER A 96 5.84 -18.00 2.76
C SER A 96 5.02 -16.99 3.55
N GLY A 97 3.70 -17.17 3.57
CA GLY A 97 2.81 -16.31 4.37
C GLY A 97 3.13 -16.28 5.86
N ASP A 98 3.87 -17.26 6.35
CA ASP A 98 4.24 -17.42 7.77
C ASP A 98 5.42 -16.55 8.21
N ASP A 99 6.22 -16.01 7.28
CA ASP A 99 7.47 -15.31 7.60
C ASP A 99 7.29 -13.82 7.96
N GLY A 100 6.08 -13.35 8.17
CA GLY A 100 5.82 -11.96 8.56
C GLY A 100 6.24 -10.93 7.49
N LYS A 101 6.29 -11.33 6.23
CA LYS A 101 6.68 -10.48 5.09
C LYS A 101 5.51 -9.67 4.52
N ASP A 102 4.68 -9.15 5.41
CA ASP A 102 3.62 -8.23 5.00
C ASP A 102 4.17 -7.04 4.25
N LEU A 103 3.45 -6.60 3.24
CA LEU A 103 3.78 -5.46 2.40
C LEU A 103 5.05 -5.67 1.53
N SER A 104 5.43 -6.91 1.22
CA SER A 104 6.40 -7.16 0.14
C SER A 104 5.78 -6.87 -1.21
N ILE A 105 6.58 -6.38 -2.16
CA ILE A 105 6.19 -6.34 -3.57
C ILE A 105 6.74 -7.57 -4.26
N VAL A 106 5.90 -8.23 -5.05
CA VAL A 106 6.29 -9.33 -5.92
C VAL A 106 6.06 -8.96 -7.39
N LEU A 107 7.02 -9.27 -8.23
CA LEU A 107 6.92 -9.11 -9.68
C LEU A 107 6.80 -10.49 -10.33
N LEU A 108 5.82 -10.62 -11.22
CA LEU A 108 5.63 -11.81 -12.04
C LEU A 108 6.27 -11.66 -13.42
N GLN A 109 6.40 -12.75 -14.16
CA GLN A 109 6.93 -12.75 -15.52
C GLN A 109 6.11 -11.89 -16.49
N SER A 110 4.83 -11.71 -16.22
CA SER A 110 3.92 -10.84 -16.97
C SER A 110 4.12 -9.34 -16.71
N GLU A 111 5.20 -8.95 -16.02
CA GLU A 111 5.50 -7.56 -15.58
C GLU A 111 4.45 -6.94 -14.64
N ARG A 112 3.55 -7.74 -14.10
CA ARG A 112 2.61 -7.29 -13.09
C ARG A 112 3.26 -7.28 -11.72
N ALA A 113 2.90 -6.27 -10.93
CA ALA A 113 3.38 -6.09 -9.57
C ALA A 113 2.24 -6.20 -8.57
N TYR A 114 2.50 -6.90 -7.48
CA TYR A 114 1.53 -7.14 -6.42
C TYR A 114 2.12 -6.80 -5.07
N ILE A 115 1.29 -6.27 -4.18
CA ILE A 115 1.63 -6.15 -2.76
C ILE A 115 1.07 -7.37 -2.03
N VAL A 116 1.94 -8.08 -1.32
CA VAL A 116 1.54 -9.19 -0.44
C VAL A 116 1.19 -8.63 0.93
N ALA A 117 0.01 -8.95 1.42
CA ALA A 117 -0.42 -8.62 2.76
C ALA A 117 -1.04 -9.86 3.42
N SER A 118 -0.79 -10.04 4.70
CA SER A 118 -1.32 -11.17 5.45
C SER A 118 -2.20 -10.69 6.59
N ASN A 119 -3.23 -11.46 6.88
CA ASN A 119 -3.87 -11.48 8.17
C ASN A 119 -3.56 -12.83 8.82
N GLU A 120 -3.82 -12.99 10.10
CA GLU A 120 -3.42 -14.11 10.98
C GLU A 120 -3.25 -15.51 10.33
N SER A 121 -3.95 -15.81 9.23
CA SER A 121 -3.95 -17.14 8.59
C SER A 121 -3.95 -17.11 7.06
N THR A 122 -4.10 -15.96 6.42
CA THR A 122 -4.28 -15.88 4.97
C THR A 122 -3.45 -14.74 4.38
N SER A 123 -2.71 -15.06 3.33
CA SER A 123 -2.01 -14.05 2.52
C SER A 123 -2.87 -13.64 1.33
N PHE A 124 -2.91 -12.35 1.08
CA PHE A 124 -3.59 -11.74 -0.06
C PHE A 124 -2.58 -11.06 -0.95
N TRP A 125 -2.78 -11.18 -2.25
CA TRP A 125 -2.01 -10.45 -3.25
C TRP A 125 -2.91 -9.39 -3.86
N PHE A 126 -2.48 -8.14 -3.76
CA PHE A 126 -3.21 -7.00 -4.32
C PHE A 126 -2.45 -6.46 -5.52
N ASP A 127 -3.11 -6.43 -6.67
CA ASP A 127 -2.58 -5.78 -7.86
C ASP A 127 -2.36 -4.29 -7.57
N ILE A 128 -1.15 -3.78 -7.84
CA ILE A 128 -0.78 -2.39 -7.51
C ILE A 128 -1.59 -1.38 -8.34
N GLU A 129 -1.93 -1.71 -9.58
CA GLU A 129 -2.62 -0.79 -10.48
C GLU A 129 -4.13 -0.72 -10.21
N THR A 130 -4.73 -1.86 -9.89
CA THR A 130 -6.18 -1.97 -9.77
C THR A 130 -6.67 -2.12 -8.33
N GLY A 131 -5.79 -2.46 -7.39
CA GLY A 131 -6.14 -2.80 -6.03
C GLY A 131 -6.88 -4.13 -5.88
N SER A 132 -7.10 -4.87 -6.96
CA SER A 132 -7.85 -6.11 -6.94
C SER A 132 -7.10 -7.24 -6.24
N VAL A 133 -7.84 -8.10 -5.53
CA VAL A 133 -7.28 -9.32 -4.95
C VAL A 133 -7.08 -10.36 -6.05
N VAL A 134 -5.89 -10.96 -6.09
CA VAL A 134 -5.56 -12.04 -7.03
C VAL A 134 -5.08 -13.27 -6.29
N GLY A 135 -5.20 -14.43 -6.93
CA GLY A 135 -4.63 -15.68 -6.42
C GLY A 135 -3.10 -15.64 -6.46
N ALA A 136 -2.46 -16.14 -5.41
CA ALA A 136 -1.00 -16.25 -5.36
C ALA A 136 -0.50 -17.27 -6.40
N ASP A 137 0.43 -16.85 -7.26
CA ASP A 137 1.13 -17.72 -8.21
C ASP A 137 2.66 -17.65 -7.97
N TYR A 138 3.13 -18.47 -7.06
CA TYR A 138 4.55 -18.52 -6.71
C TYR A 138 5.43 -19.11 -7.82
N ASN A 139 4.85 -19.83 -8.79
CA ASN A 139 5.61 -20.50 -9.84
C ASN A 139 6.09 -19.53 -10.92
N SER A 140 5.40 -18.42 -11.09
CA SER A 140 5.76 -17.38 -12.06
C SER A 140 6.48 -16.18 -11.45
N LEU A 141 6.94 -16.30 -10.21
CA LEU A 141 7.63 -15.23 -9.49
C LEU A 141 8.99 -14.89 -10.14
N ARG A 142 9.15 -13.64 -10.55
CA ARG A 142 10.42 -13.12 -11.08
C ARG A 142 11.32 -12.55 -9.99
N ALA A 143 10.76 -11.71 -9.14
CA ALA A 143 11.50 -11.07 -8.05
C ALA A 143 10.56 -10.66 -6.93
N ALA A 144 11.11 -10.51 -5.72
CA ALA A 144 10.41 -9.98 -4.57
C ALA A 144 11.24 -8.89 -3.89
N PHE A 145 10.58 -7.89 -3.34
CA PHE A 145 11.18 -6.72 -2.72
C PHE A 145 10.56 -6.50 -1.35
N GLY A 146 11.37 -6.65 -0.32
CA GLY A 146 10.96 -6.39 1.07
C GLY A 146 11.10 -4.93 1.48
N ARG A 147 11.73 -4.09 0.66
CA ARG A 147 11.85 -2.65 0.90
C ARG A 147 11.55 -1.88 -0.37
N TRP A 148 10.65 -0.91 -0.25
CA TRP A 148 10.22 -0.08 -1.35
C TRP A 148 9.65 1.25 -0.83
N ARG A 149 9.42 2.20 -1.74
CA ARG A 149 8.91 3.53 -1.39
C ARG A 149 7.72 3.88 -2.25
N VAL A 150 6.77 4.57 -1.64
CA VAL A 150 5.73 5.30 -2.40
C VAL A 150 6.27 6.68 -2.69
N VAL A 151 6.26 7.04 -3.96
CA VAL A 151 6.77 8.32 -4.45
C VAL A 151 5.72 9.03 -5.28
N VAL A 152 5.79 10.35 -5.32
CA VAL A 152 4.96 11.18 -6.21
C VAL A 152 5.88 11.90 -7.17
N ASP A 153 5.64 11.70 -8.47
CA ASP A 153 6.33 12.42 -9.52
C ASP A 153 5.66 13.77 -9.75
N ARG A 154 6.43 14.85 -9.62
CA ARG A 154 5.99 16.21 -9.91
C ARG A 154 6.70 16.73 -11.16
N PRO A 155 5.97 17.18 -12.19
CA PRO A 155 6.59 17.76 -13.36
C PRO A 155 7.52 18.93 -12.99
N GLY A 156 8.80 18.83 -13.39
CA GLY A 156 9.79 19.89 -13.15
C GLY A 156 10.33 19.98 -11.72
N ALA A 157 10.00 19.04 -10.84
CA ALA A 157 10.50 18.98 -9.47
C ALA A 157 11.15 17.61 -9.15
N ALA A 158 11.93 17.57 -8.08
CA ALA A 158 12.45 16.31 -7.58
C ALA A 158 11.28 15.41 -7.11
N ARG A 159 11.44 14.10 -7.35
CA ARG A 159 10.53 13.07 -6.88
C ARG A 159 10.36 13.14 -5.36
N GLN A 160 9.14 13.18 -4.87
CA GLN A 160 8.85 13.26 -3.45
C GLN A 160 8.54 11.88 -2.87
N VAL A 161 9.29 11.45 -1.85
CA VAL A 161 8.98 10.25 -1.07
C VAL A 161 7.80 10.54 -0.14
N VAL A 162 6.74 9.74 -0.24
CA VAL A 162 5.55 9.84 0.61
C VAL A 162 5.69 8.95 1.84
N CYS A 163 6.11 7.70 1.63
CA CYS A 163 6.45 6.79 2.72
C CYS A 163 7.45 5.72 2.27
N ASP A 164 8.27 5.27 3.20
CA ASP A 164 9.09 4.07 3.09
C ASP A 164 8.30 2.86 3.60
N VAL A 165 8.37 1.74 2.90
CA VAL A 165 7.75 0.48 3.31
C VAL A 165 8.84 -0.56 3.49
N VAL A 166 8.85 -1.19 4.66
CA VAL A 166 9.79 -2.27 5.00
C VAL A 166 8.97 -3.50 5.40
N ALA A 167 9.08 -4.56 4.63
CA ALA A 167 8.45 -5.84 4.93
C ALA A 167 9.10 -6.49 6.16
N GLY A 168 8.26 -7.05 7.02
CA GLY A 168 8.76 -7.84 8.14
C GLY A 168 9.52 -7.01 9.18
N ALA A 169 9.20 -5.73 9.35
CA ALA A 169 9.66 -4.99 10.52
C ALA A 169 9.32 -5.79 11.78
N PRO A 170 10.29 -6.06 12.68
CA PRO A 170 10.05 -6.85 13.87
C PRO A 170 8.89 -6.25 14.64
N LYS A 171 7.96 -7.12 15.06
CA LYS A 171 6.90 -6.71 16.01
C LYS A 171 7.60 -6.17 17.25
N PRO A 172 7.26 -4.96 17.71
CA PRO A 172 7.77 -4.46 18.98
C PRO A 172 7.36 -5.35 20.14
#